data_23b1e1d247f9673bfbee826e3375de91
#
_entry.id   23b1e1d247f9673bfbee826e3375de91
#
_cell.length_a   1.000
_cell.length_b   1.000
_cell.length_c   1.000
_cell.angle_alpha   90.00
_cell.angle_beta   90.00
_cell.angle_gamma   90.00
#
_symmetry.space_group_name_H-M   'P 1'
#
loop_
_entity.id
_entity.type
_entity.pdbx_description
1 polymer ?
#
loop_
_entity_poly.entity_id
_entity_poly.type
_entity_poly.pdbx_seq_one_letter_code
_entity_poly.pdbx_strand_id
1 'polypeptide(L)'
;FFHIALPEYNQAASSESAILYGIRKEKACAPQLNSGLFAAMKEMGDVRGVFVGHDHDDDYAVSWKGILLAYGRYTGGNTVYNHLTNGARVIELDENANSFRTWIRLKEGVVQQVTYPADFIKE
;
A
#
# COMPACT_ATOMS: atom_id res chain seq x y z
N PHE A 1 -7.42 7.61 0.80
CA PHE A 1 -7.49 6.87 -0.48
C PHE A 1 -7.33 7.84 -1.64
N PHE A 2 -6.40 7.59 -2.55
CA PHE A 2 -6.25 8.35 -3.79
C PHE A 2 -5.57 7.49 -4.85
N HIS A 3 -5.48 7.99 -6.09
CA HIS A 3 -5.11 7.13 -7.22
C HIS A 3 -3.60 6.97 -7.41
N ILE A 4 -2.85 8.06 -7.41
CA ILE A 4 -1.43 8.05 -7.75
C ILE A 4 -0.58 8.04 -6.48
N ALA A 5 0.40 7.14 -6.41
CA ALA A 5 1.25 6.98 -5.24
C ALA A 5 2.09 8.23 -4.93
N LEU A 6 2.39 8.40 -3.66
CA LEU A 6 3.32 9.44 -3.20
C LEU A 6 4.77 9.03 -3.48
N PRO A 7 5.70 10.00 -3.63
CA PRO A 7 7.12 9.68 -3.78
C PRO A 7 7.70 8.79 -2.68
N GLU A 8 7.18 8.89 -1.47
CA GLU A 8 7.60 8.08 -0.33
C GLU A 8 7.40 6.57 -0.53
N TYR A 9 6.51 6.14 -1.43
CA TYR A 9 6.36 4.73 -1.76
C TYR A 9 7.67 4.12 -2.26
N ASN A 10 8.38 4.83 -3.14
CA ASN A 10 9.67 4.34 -3.65
C ASN A 10 10.74 4.36 -2.58
N GLN A 11 10.77 5.37 -1.73
CA GLN A 11 11.70 5.44 -0.60
C GLN A 11 11.50 4.26 0.34
N ALA A 12 10.26 4.01 0.74
CA ALA A 12 9.93 2.93 1.66
C ALA A 12 10.26 1.56 1.07
N ALA A 13 9.86 1.31 -0.18
CA ALA A 13 10.04 0.02 -0.82
C ALA A 13 11.51 -0.29 -1.11
N SER A 14 12.36 0.72 -1.26
CA SER A 14 13.79 0.56 -1.54
C SER A 14 14.66 0.53 -0.29
N SER A 15 14.10 0.75 0.89
CA SER A 15 14.85 0.75 2.15
C SER A 15 15.33 -0.64 2.49
N GLU A 16 16.59 -0.78 2.92
CA GLU A 16 17.15 -2.06 3.37
C GLU A 16 16.42 -2.62 4.59
N SER A 17 15.82 -1.76 5.38
CA SER A 17 15.07 -2.16 6.57
C SER A 17 13.58 -2.39 6.29
N ALA A 18 13.14 -2.30 5.03
CA ALA A 18 11.73 -2.43 4.68
C ALA A 18 11.20 -3.82 4.99
N ILE A 19 10.02 -3.87 5.61
CA ILE A 19 9.19 -5.06 5.69
C ILE A 19 8.08 -4.84 4.67
N LEU A 20 8.13 -5.58 3.58
CA LEU A 20 7.22 -5.40 2.45
C LEU A 20 6.50 -6.72 2.20
N TYR A 21 5.19 -6.65 2.11
CA TYR A 21 4.34 -7.79 1.75
C TYR A 21 3.70 -7.50 0.40
N GLY A 22 3.83 -8.45 -0.50
CA GLY A 22 3.21 -8.34 -1.81
C GLY A 22 4.20 -8.29 -2.96
N ILE A 23 3.72 -7.83 -4.10
CA ILE A 23 4.45 -7.85 -5.37
C ILE A 23 4.81 -6.41 -5.77
N ARG A 24 6.08 -6.20 -6.07
CA ARG A 24 6.58 -4.94 -6.61
C ARG A 24 7.39 -5.24 -7.87
N LYS A 25 6.75 -5.07 -9.03
CA LYS A 25 7.40 -5.30 -10.32
C LYS A 25 7.84 -4.01 -11.00
N GLU A 26 7.38 -2.87 -10.51
CA GLU A 26 7.75 -1.58 -11.09
C GLU A 26 7.91 -0.54 -9.99
N LYS A 27 8.60 0.55 -10.31
CA LYS A 27 8.65 1.70 -9.42
C LYS A 27 7.28 2.38 -9.41
N ALA A 28 6.92 2.95 -8.28
CA ALA A 28 5.73 3.80 -8.21
C ALA A 28 5.91 4.98 -9.17
N CYS A 29 4.94 5.19 -10.04
CA CYS A 29 4.86 6.36 -10.92
C CYS A 29 4.36 7.58 -10.15
N ALA A 30 5.16 8.01 -9.18
CA ALA A 30 4.84 9.15 -8.34
C ALA A 30 5.14 10.48 -9.05
N PRO A 31 4.50 11.58 -8.62
CA PRO A 31 4.84 12.90 -9.16
C PRO A 31 6.30 13.25 -8.92
N GLN A 32 6.90 13.98 -9.86
CA GLN A 32 8.27 14.48 -9.70
C GLN A 32 8.39 15.50 -8.58
N LEU A 33 7.35 16.32 -8.41
CA LEU A 33 7.28 17.27 -7.31
C LEU A 33 6.63 16.60 -6.10
N ASN A 34 7.36 16.62 -4.99
CA ASN A 34 6.78 16.20 -3.71
C ASN A 34 6.03 17.39 -3.11
N SER A 35 4.70 17.29 -3.06
CA SER A 35 3.86 18.37 -2.54
C SER A 35 3.90 18.51 -1.01
N GLY A 36 4.57 17.57 -0.32
CA GLY A 36 4.62 17.56 1.13
C GLY A 36 3.42 16.88 1.79
N LEU A 37 2.60 16.16 1.05
CA LEU A 37 1.41 15.52 1.61
C LEU A 37 1.76 14.51 2.70
N PHE A 38 2.80 13.70 2.51
CA PHE A 38 3.24 12.74 3.54
C PHE A 38 3.69 13.47 4.81
N ALA A 39 4.44 14.56 4.68
CA ALA A 39 4.86 15.36 5.82
C ALA A 39 3.64 15.93 6.58
N ALA A 40 2.64 16.41 5.87
CA ALA A 40 1.39 16.89 6.47
C ALA A 40 0.66 15.77 7.23
N MET A 41 0.60 14.57 6.66
CA MET A 41 0.02 13.40 7.34
C MET A 41 0.74 13.09 8.64
N LYS A 42 2.08 13.18 8.64
CA LYS A 42 2.89 12.95 9.84
C LYS A 42 2.64 14.02 10.90
N GLU A 43 2.53 15.26 10.49
CA GLU A 43 2.23 16.36 11.43
C GLU A 43 0.86 16.21 12.08
N MET A 44 -0.16 15.83 11.30
CA MET A 44 -1.51 15.63 11.83
C MET A 44 -1.57 14.47 12.83
N GLY A 45 -0.78 13.42 12.60
CA GLY A 45 -0.61 12.33 13.56
C GLY A 45 -1.73 11.30 13.59
N ASP A 46 -2.82 11.50 12.83
CA ASP A 46 -3.99 10.62 12.83
C ASP A 46 -4.12 9.76 11.57
N VAL A 47 -3.24 9.95 10.59
CA VAL A 47 -3.24 9.11 9.39
C VAL A 47 -2.45 7.82 9.65
N ARG A 48 -3.09 6.68 9.49
CA ARG A 48 -2.50 5.37 9.77
C ARG A 48 -2.15 4.60 8.51
N GLY A 49 -2.82 4.89 7.40
CA GLY A 49 -2.58 4.19 6.14
C GLY A 49 -2.94 5.02 4.94
N VAL A 50 -2.25 4.74 3.83
CA VAL A 50 -2.47 5.33 2.52
C VAL A 50 -2.66 4.19 1.54
N PHE A 51 -3.72 4.26 0.74
CA PHE A 51 -4.07 3.20 -0.22
C PHE A 51 -4.25 3.82 -1.59
N VAL A 52 -3.51 3.31 -2.57
CA VAL A 52 -3.44 3.87 -3.93
C VAL A 52 -3.61 2.79 -5.01
N GLY A 53 -3.68 3.22 -6.25
CA GLY A 53 -3.75 2.37 -7.43
C GLY A 53 -2.72 2.80 -8.48
N HIS A 54 -3.15 2.96 -9.72
CA HIS A 54 -2.38 3.48 -10.86
C HIS A 54 -1.33 2.51 -11.41
N ASP A 55 -0.43 2.00 -10.60
CA ASP A 55 0.67 1.13 -11.02
C ASP A 55 0.20 -0.33 -10.98
N HIS A 56 -0.21 -0.87 -12.14
CA HIS A 56 -0.92 -2.16 -12.22
C HIS A 56 -0.07 -3.36 -11.83
N ASP A 57 1.24 -3.26 -11.90
CA ASP A 57 2.15 -4.36 -11.58
C ASP A 57 2.62 -4.35 -10.13
N ASP A 58 2.04 -3.50 -9.31
CA ASP A 58 2.33 -3.41 -7.88
C ASP A 58 1.07 -3.69 -7.06
N ASP A 59 1.21 -4.52 -6.02
CA ASP A 59 0.14 -4.74 -5.05
C ASP A 59 0.67 -4.80 -3.61
N TYR A 60 1.84 -4.25 -3.38
CA TYR A 60 2.53 -4.37 -2.09
C TYR A 60 1.98 -3.42 -1.03
N ALA A 61 2.33 -3.75 0.21
CA ALA A 61 2.15 -2.89 1.38
C ALA A 61 3.48 -2.82 2.13
N VAL A 62 3.88 -1.62 2.52
CA VAL A 62 5.12 -1.36 3.24
C VAL A 62 4.89 -0.25 4.27
N SER A 63 5.49 -0.36 5.44
CA SER A 63 5.39 0.68 6.45
C SER A 63 6.50 1.71 6.27
N TRP A 64 6.14 2.97 6.40
CA TRP A 64 7.10 4.07 6.36
C TRP A 64 6.78 5.08 7.44
N LYS A 65 7.69 5.23 8.39
CA LYS A 65 7.60 6.22 9.47
C LYS A 65 6.23 6.20 10.19
N GLY A 66 5.71 5.00 10.43
CA GLY A 66 4.45 4.82 11.17
C GLY A 66 3.18 4.96 10.34
N ILE A 67 3.27 5.02 9.02
CA ILE A 67 2.12 5.03 8.13
C ILE A 67 2.26 3.86 7.14
N LEU A 68 1.21 3.06 6.99
CA LEU A 68 1.20 1.99 6.00
C LEU A 68 0.99 2.60 4.60
N LEU A 69 1.88 2.27 3.66
CA LEU A 69 1.75 2.65 2.26
C LEU A 69 1.40 1.39 1.47
N ALA A 70 0.21 1.35 0.88
CA ALA A 70 -0.28 0.13 0.23
C ALA A 70 -0.89 0.42 -1.13
N TYR A 71 -0.76 -0.57 -2.02
CA TYR A 71 -1.42 -0.59 -3.31
C TYR A 71 -2.65 -1.48 -3.28
N GLY A 72 -3.69 -1.10 -4.02
CA GLY A 72 -4.76 -2.01 -4.38
C GLY A 72 -4.38 -2.84 -5.61
N ARG A 73 -5.21 -3.82 -5.93
CA ARG A 73 -5.12 -4.61 -7.16
C ARG A 73 -6.16 -4.07 -8.15
N TYR A 74 -5.87 -4.07 -9.46
CA TYR A 74 -6.86 -3.62 -10.45
C TYR A 74 -7.97 -4.65 -10.62
N THR A 75 -9.15 -4.20 -11.05
CA THR A 75 -10.34 -5.05 -11.23
C THR A 75 -10.85 -5.09 -12.66
N GLY A 76 -10.43 -4.15 -13.52
CA GLY A 76 -10.87 -4.07 -14.91
C GLY A 76 -10.18 -5.08 -15.82
N GLY A 77 -10.81 -5.40 -16.96
CA GLY A 77 -10.28 -6.34 -17.94
C GLY A 77 -9.56 -5.70 -19.10
N ASN A 78 -9.85 -4.44 -19.41
CA ASN A 78 -9.31 -3.73 -20.59
C ASN A 78 -8.35 -2.64 -20.13
N THR A 79 -7.14 -3.04 -19.75
CA THR A 79 -6.10 -2.10 -19.33
C THR A 79 -4.90 -2.19 -20.27
N VAL A 80 -4.05 -1.17 -20.25
CA VAL A 80 -2.84 -1.12 -21.09
C VAL A 80 -1.83 -2.19 -20.71
N TYR A 81 -1.84 -2.63 -19.45
CA TYR A 81 -1.02 -3.74 -18.98
C TYR A 81 -1.63 -4.33 -17.72
N ASN A 82 -1.53 -5.64 -17.55
CA ASN A 82 -2.04 -6.35 -16.38
C ASN A 82 -1.29 -7.67 -16.22
N HIS A 83 -0.08 -7.60 -15.65
CA HIS A 83 0.75 -8.77 -15.40
C HIS A 83 0.36 -9.51 -14.12
N LEU A 84 -0.51 -8.91 -13.30
CA LEU A 84 -1.09 -9.56 -12.13
C LEU A 84 -2.54 -9.95 -12.44
N THR A 85 -3.07 -10.91 -11.70
CA THR A 85 -4.49 -11.27 -11.83
C THR A 85 -5.38 -10.24 -11.16
N ASN A 86 -6.61 -10.12 -11.63
CA ASN A 86 -7.59 -9.19 -11.07
C ASN A 86 -7.86 -9.50 -9.60
N GLY A 87 -8.11 -8.46 -8.83
CA GLY A 87 -8.41 -8.59 -7.41
C GLY A 87 -8.75 -7.24 -6.81
N ALA A 88 -8.85 -7.23 -5.49
CA ALA A 88 -9.12 -6.02 -4.75
C ALA A 88 -8.43 -6.08 -3.40
N ARG A 89 -7.97 -4.95 -2.90
CA ARG A 89 -7.51 -4.86 -1.52
C ARG A 89 -8.71 -4.62 -0.62
N VAL A 90 -8.82 -5.45 0.40
CA VAL A 90 -9.81 -5.31 1.46
C VAL A 90 -9.12 -4.73 2.69
N ILE A 91 -9.77 -3.79 3.34
CA ILE A 91 -9.28 -3.16 4.57
C ILE A 91 -10.36 -3.35 5.63
N GLU A 92 -10.00 -3.99 6.73
CA GLU A 92 -10.91 -4.23 7.84
C GLU A 92 -10.50 -3.33 9.01
N LEU A 93 -11.37 -2.40 9.36
CA LEU A 93 -11.16 -1.47 10.47
C LEU A 93 -11.99 -1.93 11.67
N ASP A 94 -11.40 -1.83 12.85
CA ASP A 94 -12.10 -2.06 14.11
C ASP A 94 -12.06 -0.76 14.91
N GLU A 95 -13.22 -0.17 15.15
CA GLU A 95 -13.31 1.12 15.85
C GLU A 95 -12.81 1.05 17.30
N ASN A 96 -12.70 -0.14 17.86
CA ASN A 96 -12.23 -0.36 19.23
C ASN A 96 -10.75 -0.73 19.31
N ALA A 97 -10.04 -0.74 18.18
CA ALA A 97 -8.63 -1.13 18.11
C ALA A 97 -7.81 -0.07 17.37
N ASN A 98 -6.52 0.02 17.75
CA ASN A 98 -5.56 0.89 17.05
C ASN A 98 -4.87 0.17 15.89
N SER A 99 -5.29 -1.05 15.60
CA SER A 99 -4.76 -1.86 14.51
C SER A 99 -5.84 -2.08 13.46
N PHE A 100 -5.41 -2.43 12.25
CA PHE A 100 -6.34 -2.85 11.21
C PHE A 100 -5.70 -3.99 10.41
N ARG A 101 -6.54 -4.74 9.69
CA ARG A 101 -6.09 -5.82 8.83
C ARG A 101 -6.37 -5.47 7.38
N THR A 102 -5.52 -5.97 6.49
CA THR A 102 -5.72 -5.79 5.06
C THR A 102 -5.22 -7.03 4.31
N TRP A 103 -5.84 -7.31 3.19
CA TRP A 103 -5.47 -8.44 2.33
C TRP A 103 -5.87 -8.16 0.90
N ILE A 104 -5.36 -8.98 -0.01
CA ILE A 104 -5.78 -8.96 -1.41
C ILE A 104 -6.75 -10.13 -1.62
N ARG A 105 -7.95 -9.83 -2.07
CA ARG A 105 -8.94 -10.82 -2.48
C ARG A 105 -8.83 -11.05 -3.97
N LEU A 106 -8.48 -12.27 -4.34
CA LEU A 106 -8.47 -12.75 -5.72
C LEU A 106 -9.71 -13.64 -5.94
N LYS A 107 -9.95 -14.00 -7.21
CA LYS A 107 -11.03 -14.94 -7.54
C LYS A 107 -10.85 -16.27 -6.79
N GLU A 108 -9.63 -16.76 -6.71
CA GLU A 108 -9.30 -18.06 -6.11
C GLU A 108 -9.16 -18.02 -4.59
N GLY A 109 -9.11 -16.85 -3.97
CA GLY A 109 -8.94 -16.77 -2.53
C GLY A 109 -8.26 -15.50 -2.06
N VAL A 110 -7.77 -15.53 -0.83
CA VAL A 110 -7.13 -14.40 -0.16
C VAL A 110 -5.62 -14.61 -0.13
N VAL A 111 -4.86 -13.55 -0.43
CA VAL A 111 -3.41 -13.53 -0.31
C VAL A 111 -2.96 -12.29 0.45
N GLN A 112 -1.74 -12.29 0.97
CA GLN A 112 -1.10 -11.15 1.62
C GLN A 112 -1.92 -10.59 2.79
N GLN A 113 -2.45 -11.45 3.63
CA GLN A 113 -3.18 -11.00 4.82
C GLN A 113 -2.18 -10.53 5.87
N VAL A 114 -2.29 -9.27 6.28
CA VAL A 114 -1.41 -8.64 7.26
C VAL A 114 -2.20 -7.80 8.24
N THR A 115 -1.64 -7.66 9.44
CA THR A 115 -2.14 -6.79 10.49
C THR A 115 -1.16 -5.62 10.67
N TYR A 116 -1.67 -4.42 10.59
CA TYR A 116 -0.87 -3.22 10.83
C TYR A 116 -1.16 -2.69 12.24
N PRO A 117 -0.14 -2.34 13.04
CA PRO A 117 1.28 -2.30 12.70
C PRO A 117 2.06 -3.60 12.99
N ALA A 118 1.44 -4.60 13.62
CA ALA A 118 2.15 -5.75 14.20
C ALA A 118 3.08 -6.47 13.21
N ASP A 119 2.61 -6.74 11.99
CA ASP A 119 3.39 -7.47 10.98
C ASP A 119 4.50 -6.63 10.34
N PHE A 120 4.58 -5.34 10.66
CA PHE A 120 5.56 -4.41 10.09
C PHE A 120 6.59 -3.95 11.11
N ILE A 121 6.66 -4.58 12.27
CA ILE A 121 7.61 -4.27 13.33
C ILE A 121 8.73 -5.29 13.29
N LYS A 122 9.98 -4.82 13.19
CA LYS A 122 11.16 -5.68 13.35
C LYS A 122 11.45 -5.86 14.84
N GLU A 123 11.65 -7.10 15.21
CA GLU A 123 12.17 -7.43 16.53
C GLU A 123 13.69 -7.33 16.57
#